data_5e047a86c64892284773370f96784dd7
#
_entry.id   5e047a86c64892284773370f96784dd7
#
_cell.length_a   1.000
_cell.length_b   1.000
_cell.length_c   1.000
_cell.angle_alpha   90.00
_cell.angle_beta   90.00
_cell.angle_gamma   90.00
#
_symmetry.space_group_name_H-M   'P 1'
#
loop_
_entity.id
_entity.type
_entity.pdbx_description
1 polymer ?
#
loop_
_entity_poly.entity_id
_entity_poly.type
_entity_poly.pdbx_seq_one_letter_code
_entity_poly.pdbx_strand_id
1 'polypeptide(L)'
;MDIQMPVMNGLELAKRIHGQYPECKFIVLSGYNDFARVREAMKYGAVDYLLKPSGKEEIIRIIEEIIDSLEDSLISRLHNNEYLALLKNNVLNRLISGTISSRELKDKLALLQLDLSSGCFSIVSVEIAKNESMVEDDASWQIFSACNICDEIMVKSGKGVAFTDFSGRVNMIIRDFSGWSTDTQLKILLENCICEIKKRLKLEVTIAVGNQVSSTRKMYVSYKNALRTLSYRFIFGIGTVLYYDEIN
;
A
#
# COMPACT_ATOMS: atom_id res chain seq x y z
N MET A 1 11.62 7.32 -32.42
CA MET A 1 12.94 6.60 -32.49
C MET A 1 13.16 6.15 -33.91
N ASP A 2 14.31 6.49 -34.50
CA ASP A 2 14.67 6.03 -35.85
C ASP A 2 15.20 4.58 -35.79
N ILE A 3 14.90 3.77 -36.80
CA ILE A 3 15.45 2.41 -36.90
C ILE A 3 16.93 2.44 -37.27
N GLN A 4 17.30 3.31 -38.21
CA GLN A 4 18.67 3.40 -38.70
C GLN A 4 19.40 4.56 -38.01
N MET A 5 20.12 4.26 -36.93
CA MET A 5 20.95 5.22 -36.20
C MET A 5 22.41 4.76 -36.18
N PRO A 6 23.38 5.72 -36.21
CA PRO A 6 24.78 5.37 -36.02
C PRO A 6 25.06 4.88 -34.62
N VAL A 7 26.06 3.99 -34.43
CA VAL A 7 26.53 3.42 -33.17
C VAL A 7 25.62 2.34 -32.57
N MET A 8 24.31 2.61 -32.43
CA MET A 8 23.29 1.66 -31.93
C MET A 8 22.04 1.78 -32.81
N ASN A 9 21.56 0.67 -33.33
CA ASN A 9 20.34 0.70 -34.12
C ASN A 9 19.08 0.81 -33.22
N GLY A 10 17.98 1.32 -33.80
CA GLY A 10 16.75 1.54 -33.03
C GLY A 10 16.17 0.28 -32.41
N LEU A 11 16.29 -0.90 -33.05
CA LEU A 11 15.81 -2.18 -32.48
C LEU A 11 16.59 -2.59 -31.22
N GLU A 12 17.90 -2.36 -31.24
CA GLU A 12 18.73 -2.67 -30.08
C GLU A 12 18.41 -1.71 -28.92
N LEU A 13 18.15 -0.43 -29.24
CA LEU A 13 17.66 0.55 -28.25
C LEU A 13 16.29 0.15 -27.70
N ALA A 14 15.36 -0.24 -28.57
CA ALA A 14 14.02 -0.71 -28.17
C ALA A 14 14.09 -1.89 -27.18
N LYS A 15 14.94 -2.87 -27.46
CA LYS A 15 15.16 -4.02 -26.60
C LYS A 15 15.71 -3.63 -25.22
N ARG A 16 16.63 -2.68 -25.16
CA ARG A 16 17.19 -2.16 -23.90
C ARG A 16 16.14 -1.38 -23.10
N ILE A 17 15.37 -0.50 -23.76
CA ILE A 17 14.30 0.26 -23.11
C ILE A 17 13.25 -0.70 -22.56
N HIS A 18 12.81 -1.67 -23.32
CA HIS A 18 11.82 -2.65 -22.87
C HIS A 18 12.29 -3.43 -21.62
N GLY A 19 13.58 -3.79 -21.54
CA GLY A 19 14.15 -4.49 -20.39
C GLY A 19 14.34 -3.64 -19.14
N GLN A 20 14.63 -2.35 -19.29
CA GLN A 20 14.94 -1.45 -18.17
C GLN A 20 13.75 -0.56 -17.77
N TYR A 21 12.91 -0.20 -18.72
CA TYR A 21 11.80 0.73 -18.56
C TYR A 21 10.54 0.22 -19.27
N PRO A 22 9.88 -0.82 -18.77
CA PRO A 22 8.75 -1.47 -19.44
C PRO A 22 7.54 -0.54 -19.65
N GLU A 23 7.42 0.52 -18.86
CA GLU A 23 6.35 1.53 -18.97
C GLU A 23 6.66 2.61 -20.04
N CYS A 24 7.88 2.65 -20.56
CA CYS A 24 8.26 3.65 -21.57
C CYS A 24 7.59 3.32 -22.92
N LYS A 25 6.80 4.26 -23.43
CA LYS A 25 6.17 4.17 -24.76
C LYS A 25 7.06 4.84 -25.80
N PHE A 26 7.18 4.23 -26.96
CA PHE A 26 7.95 4.81 -28.04
C PHE A 26 7.32 4.52 -29.40
N ILE A 27 7.58 5.45 -30.33
CA ILE A 27 7.15 5.37 -31.73
C ILE A 27 8.39 5.12 -32.58
N VAL A 28 8.24 4.30 -33.60
CA VAL A 28 9.31 3.97 -34.55
C VAL A 28 9.16 4.84 -35.78
N LEU A 29 10.25 5.49 -36.19
CA LEU A 29 10.34 6.18 -37.48
C LEU A 29 11.04 5.26 -38.48
N SER A 30 10.39 4.92 -39.60
CA SER A 30 10.92 3.97 -40.57
C SER A 30 10.90 4.49 -41.99
N GLY A 31 11.82 4.02 -42.83
CA GLY A 31 11.75 4.19 -44.29
C GLY A 31 10.88 3.16 -44.98
N TYR A 32 10.62 3.33 -46.23
CA TYR A 32 9.67 2.53 -47.04
C TYR A 32 9.94 0.99 -47.08
N ASN A 33 11.17 0.56 -46.76
CA ASN A 33 11.58 -0.86 -46.84
C ASN A 33 11.82 -1.54 -45.48
N ASP A 34 11.42 -0.93 -44.37
CA ASP A 34 11.78 -1.41 -43.03
C ASP A 34 10.68 -2.24 -42.32
N PHE A 35 9.70 -2.77 -43.07
CA PHE A 35 8.53 -3.46 -42.52
C PHE A 35 8.87 -4.60 -41.53
N ALA A 36 9.88 -5.41 -41.83
CA ALA A 36 10.32 -6.48 -40.95
C ALA A 36 10.87 -5.96 -39.60
N ARG A 37 11.60 -4.84 -39.64
CA ARG A 37 12.17 -4.20 -38.44
C ARG A 37 11.12 -3.49 -37.61
N VAL A 38 10.12 -2.88 -38.23
CA VAL A 38 8.95 -2.29 -37.55
C VAL A 38 8.22 -3.38 -36.79
N ARG A 39 7.96 -4.53 -37.43
CA ARG A 39 7.30 -5.69 -36.81
C ARG A 39 8.11 -6.24 -35.61
N GLU A 40 9.42 -6.18 -35.68
CA GLU A 40 10.28 -6.58 -34.58
C GLU A 40 10.24 -5.57 -33.44
N ALA A 41 10.24 -4.26 -33.72
CA ALA A 41 10.12 -3.20 -32.72
C ALA A 41 8.79 -3.28 -31.94
N MET A 42 7.69 -3.67 -32.58
CA MET A 42 6.40 -3.89 -31.94
C MET A 42 6.49 -4.99 -30.84
N LYS A 43 7.32 -6.04 -31.03
CA LYS A 43 7.54 -7.08 -30.00
C LYS A 43 8.24 -6.54 -28.74
N TYR A 44 8.95 -5.43 -28.87
CA TYR A 44 9.62 -4.75 -27.76
C TYR A 44 8.84 -3.56 -27.21
N GLY A 45 7.53 -3.45 -27.55
CA GLY A 45 6.64 -2.48 -26.96
C GLY A 45 6.58 -1.13 -27.69
N ALA A 46 6.99 -1.07 -28.96
CA ALA A 46 6.63 0.08 -29.80
C ALA A 46 5.10 0.20 -29.88
N VAL A 47 4.58 1.38 -29.68
CA VAL A 47 3.13 1.63 -29.68
C VAL A 47 2.63 1.79 -31.12
N ASP A 48 3.42 2.50 -31.93
CA ASP A 48 3.08 2.75 -33.33
C ASP A 48 4.36 3.03 -34.16
N TYR A 49 4.17 3.17 -35.47
CA TYR A 49 5.25 3.55 -36.38
C TYR A 49 4.81 4.64 -37.35
N LEU A 50 5.77 5.42 -37.81
CA LEU A 50 5.60 6.48 -38.80
C LEU A 50 6.52 6.26 -39.98
N LEU A 51 5.97 6.37 -41.20
CA LEU A 51 6.75 6.29 -42.44
C LEU A 51 7.36 7.68 -42.74
N LYS A 52 8.63 7.71 -43.06
CA LYS A 52 9.32 8.92 -43.51
C LYS A 52 9.07 9.16 -45.02
N PRO A 53 8.76 10.40 -45.41
CA PRO A 53 8.56 11.62 -44.58
C PRO A 53 7.14 11.64 -43.98
N SER A 54 7.05 11.85 -42.65
CA SER A 54 5.78 11.99 -41.94
C SER A 54 5.40 13.47 -41.81
N GLY A 55 4.13 13.79 -42.00
CA GLY A 55 3.59 15.11 -41.74
C GLY A 55 3.54 15.47 -40.25
N LYS A 56 3.66 16.76 -39.94
CA LYS A 56 3.54 17.24 -38.57
C LYS A 56 2.24 16.84 -37.91
N GLU A 57 1.14 16.86 -38.65
CA GLU A 57 -0.20 16.53 -38.17
C GLU A 57 -0.32 15.06 -37.78
N GLU A 58 0.27 14.16 -38.54
CA GLU A 58 0.29 12.73 -38.26
C GLU A 58 1.08 12.40 -36.99
N ILE A 59 2.23 13.07 -36.81
CA ILE A 59 3.03 12.93 -35.58
C ILE A 59 2.25 13.39 -34.35
N ILE A 60 1.58 14.53 -34.43
CA ILE A 60 0.77 15.08 -33.35
C ILE A 60 -0.36 14.12 -33.00
N ARG A 61 -1.11 13.65 -33.98
CA ARG A 61 -2.23 12.71 -33.76
C ARG A 61 -1.80 11.45 -33.01
N ILE A 62 -0.70 10.83 -33.41
CA ILE A 62 -0.23 9.61 -32.75
C ILE A 62 0.25 9.91 -31.31
N ILE A 63 0.87 11.05 -31.07
CA ILE A 63 1.29 11.45 -29.71
C ILE A 63 0.06 11.68 -28.84
N GLU A 64 -0.99 12.33 -29.33
CA GLU A 64 -2.25 12.55 -28.60
C GLU A 64 -2.93 11.21 -28.27
N GLU A 65 -3.05 10.28 -29.21
CA GLU A 65 -3.59 8.95 -28.99
C GLU A 65 -2.82 8.17 -27.91
N ILE A 66 -1.50 8.32 -27.85
CA ILE A 66 -0.68 7.67 -26.82
C ILE A 66 -0.90 8.34 -25.46
N ILE A 67 -0.99 9.66 -25.40
CA ILE A 67 -1.26 10.40 -24.15
C ILE A 67 -2.60 9.97 -23.60
N ASP A 68 -3.67 9.97 -24.37
CA ASP A 68 -5.00 9.55 -23.96
C ASP A 68 -4.99 8.11 -23.41
N SER A 69 -4.33 7.18 -24.10
CA SER A 69 -4.18 5.79 -23.65
C SER A 69 -3.42 5.66 -22.33
N LEU A 70 -2.40 6.51 -22.09
CA LEU A 70 -1.66 6.54 -20.83
C LEU A 70 -2.51 7.11 -19.70
N GLU A 71 -3.27 8.17 -19.96
CA GLU A 71 -4.20 8.76 -18.99
C GLU A 71 -5.28 7.76 -18.57
N ASP A 72 -5.91 7.08 -19.50
CA ASP A 72 -6.92 6.04 -19.23
C ASP A 72 -6.35 4.90 -18.37
N SER A 73 -5.13 4.47 -18.67
CA SER A 73 -4.48 3.40 -17.89
C SER A 73 -4.08 3.87 -16.49
N LEU A 74 -3.69 5.13 -16.31
CA LEU A 74 -3.43 5.73 -14.99
C LEU A 74 -4.71 5.86 -14.16
N ILE A 75 -5.78 6.38 -14.75
CA ILE A 75 -7.09 6.49 -14.10
C ILE A 75 -7.59 5.11 -13.66
N SER A 76 -7.49 4.10 -14.53
CA SER A 76 -7.89 2.73 -14.20
C SER A 76 -7.06 2.13 -13.05
N ARG A 77 -5.75 2.41 -13.00
CA ARG A 77 -4.87 1.98 -11.89
C ARG A 77 -5.21 2.70 -10.59
N LEU A 78 -5.49 4.00 -10.63
CA LEU A 78 -5.88 4.78 -9.45
C LEU A 78 -7.20 4.25 -8.87
N HIS A 79 -8.23 4.07 -9.70
CA HIS A 79 -9.52 3.50 -9.28
C HIS A 79 -9.37 2.09 -8.71
N ASN A 80 -8.52 1.25 -9.30
CA ASN A 80 -8.27 -0.09 -8.77
C ASN A 80 -7.57 -0.04 -7.40
N ASN A 81 -6.60 0.86 -7.21
CA ASN A 81 -5.91 1.04 -5.94
C ASN A 81 -6.85 1.57 -4.84
N GLU A 82 -7.70 2.54 -5.15
CA GLU A 82 -8.72 3.05 -4.24
C GLU A 82 -9.72 1.96 -3.85
N TYR A 83 -10.20 1.20 -4.83
CA TYR A 83 -11.10 0.08 -4.58
C TYR A 83 -10.45 -0.98 -3.67
N LEU A 84 -9.19 -1.36 -3.92
CA LEU A 84 -8.46 -2.32 -3.09
C LEU A 84 -8.23 -1.79 -1.67
N ALA A 85 -7.96 -0.50 -1.49
CA ALA A 85 -7.82 0.12 -0.17
C ALA A 85 -9.14 0.11 0.62
N LEU A 86 -10.26 0.45 -0.03
CA LEU A 86 -11.59 0.37 0.56
C LEU A 86 -11.97 -1.07 0.91
N LEU A 87 -11.71 -2.02 0.01
CA LEU A 87 -11.93 -3.44 0.25
C LEU A 87 -11.10 -3.95 1.42
N LYS A 88 -9.81 -3.59 1.49
CA LYS A 88 -8.90 -3.91 2.59
C LYS A 88 -9.49 -3.45 3.93
N ASN A 89 -9.82 -2.17 4.02
CA ASN A 89 -10.41 -1.60 5.24
C ASN A 89 -11.72 -2.32 5.63
N ASN A 90 -12.62 -2.56 4.69
CA ASN A 90 -13.88 -3.26 4.95
C ASN A 90 -13.65 -4.69 5.49
N VAL A 91 -12.81 -5.47 4.80
CA VAL A 91 -12.52 -6.87 5.19
C VAL A 91 -11.86 -6.93 6.57
N LEU A 92 -10.88 -6.08 6.84
CA LEU A 92 -10.16 -6.08 8.12
C LEU A 92 -11.05 -5.58 9.26
N ASN A 93 -11.93 -4.61 9.04
CA ASN A 93 -12.93 -4.18 10.00
C ASN A 93 -13.91 -5.29 10.36
N ARG A 94 -14.42 -6.01 9.37
CA ARG A 94 -15.31 -7.16 9.61
C ARG A 94 -14.59 -8.31 10.32
N LEU A 95 -13.29 -8.45 10.09
CA LEU A 95 -12.45 -9.44 10.78
C LEU A 95 -12.32 -9.11 12.27
N ILE A 96 -11.94 -7.87 12.62
CA ILE A 96 -11.82 -7.46 14.04
C ILE A 96 -13.16 -7.31 14.76
N SER A 97 -14.26 -7.16 14.01
CA SER A 97 -15.62 -7.18 14.57
C SER A 97 -16.18 -8.60 14.71
N GLY A 98 -15.50 -9.61 14.14
CA GLY A 98 -15.97 -11.00 14.16
C GLY A 98 -17.18 -11.28 13.27
N THR A 99 -17.47 -10.44 12.28
CA THR A 99 -18.66 -10.51 11.42
C THR A 99 -18.41 -11.12 10.04
N ILE A 100 -17.17 -11.48 9.71
CA ILE A 100 -16.82 -12.11 8.43
C ILE A 100 -16.78 -13.63 8.54
N SER A 101 -17.33 -14.34 7.56
CA SER A 101 -17.24 -15.79 7.49
C SER A 101 -15.85 -16.25 7.07
N SER A 102 -15.43 -17.45 7.52
CA SER A 102 -14.09 -17.99 7.20
C SER A 102 -13.88 -18.22 5.71
N ARG A 103 -14.92 -18.56 4.95
CA ARG A 103 -14.85 -18.76 3.50
C ARG A 103 -14.64 -17.43 2.80
N GLU A 104 -15.49 -16.45 3.09
CA GLU A 104 -15.39 -15.11 2.53
C GLU A 104 -14.05 -14.44 2.85
N LEU A 105 -13.57 -14.59 4.10
CA LEU A 105 -12.28 -14.08 4.53
C LEU A 105 -11.15 -14.64 3.65
N LYS A 106 -11.12 -15.95 3.42
CA LYS A 106 -10.08 -16.58 2.61
C LYS A 106 -10.05 -16.04 1.18
N ASP A 107 -11.22 -15.92 0.54
CA ASP A 107 -11.33 -15.42 -0.83
C ASP A 107 -10.89 -13.95 -0.94
N LYS A 108 -11.29 -13.12 0.03
CA LYS A 108 -10.92 -11.70 0.07
C LYS A 108 -9.45 -11.46 0.40
N LEU A 109 -8.87 -12.24 1.32
CA LEU A 109 -7.44 -12.16 1.65
C LEU A 109 -6.56 -12.53 0.45
N ALA A 110 -6.97 -13.54 -0.34
CA ALA A 110 -6.27 -13.91 -1.57
C ALA A 110 -6.28 -12.76 -2.59
N LEU A 111 -7.42 -12.09 -2.78
CA LEU A 111 -7.54 -10.92 -3.65
C LEU A 111 -6.67 -9.75 -3.18
N LEU A 112 -6.60 -9.53 -1.86
CA LEU A 112 -5.79 -8.47 -1.24
C LEU A 112 -4.30 -8.83 -1.10
N GLN A 113 -3.91 -10.04 -1.48
CA GLN A 113 -2.56 -10.60 -1.31
C GLN A 113 -2.06 -10.55 0.14
N LEU A 114 -2.98 -10.68 1.12
CA LEU A 114 -2.68 -10.70 2.54
C LEU A 114 -2.65 -12.15 3.05
N ASP A 115 -1.52 -12.57 3.60
CA ASP A 115 -1.41 -13.90 4.21
C ASP A 115 -1.68 -13.83 5.72
N LEU A 116 -2.88 -14.22 6.11
CA LEU A 116 -3.30 -14.42 7.51
C LEU A 116 -3.70 -15.88 7.74
N SER A 117 -3.18 -16.83 6.98
CA SER A 117 -3.60 -18.23 7.00
C SER A 117 -3.11 -19.00 8.23
N SER A 118 -1.94 -18.64 8.77
CA SER A 118 -1.31 -19.35 9.89
C SER A 118 -0.45 -18.41 10.74
N GLY A 119 -0.22 -18.76 11.99
CA GLY A 119 0.59 -18.00 12.93
C GLY A 119 -0.22 -17.48 14.11
N CYS A 120 0.45 -16.79 14.99
CA CYS A 120 -0.16 -16.03 16.07
C CYS A 120 -0.36 -14.59 15.65
N PHE A 121 -1.42 -13.98 16.12
CA PHE A 121 -1.80 -12.62 15.72
C PHE A 121 -2.06 -11.78 16.97
N SER A 122 -1.76 -10.49 16.89
CA SER A 122 -2.28 -9.50 17.82
C SER A 122 -2.79 -8.29 17.08
N ILE A 123 -3.84 -7.71 17.64
CA ILE A 123 -4.34 -6.42 17.19
C ILE A 123 -3.69 -5.33 18.02
N VAL A 124 -3.18 -4.34 17.32
CA VAL A 124 -2.61 -3.14 17.90
C VAL A 124 -3.49 -1.96 17.53
N SER A 125 -3.88 -1.18 18.50
CA SER A 125 -4.69 0.03 18.29
C SER A 125 -3.90 1.28 18.65
N VAL A 126 -4.02 2.31 17.81
CA VAL A 126 -3.32 3.58 17.95
C VAL A 126 -4.35 4.67 18.24
N GLU A 127 -4.15 5.39 19.33
CA GLU A 127 -4.95 6.55 19.69
C GLU A 127 -4.14 7.81 19.46
N ILE A 128 -4.66 8.73 18.66
CA ILE A 128 -4.08 10.05 18.46
C ILE A 128 -4.58 10.97 19.55
N ALA A 129 -3.68 11.66 20.23
CA ALA A 129 -4.05 12.63 21.27
C ALA A 129 -4.80 13.80 20.64
N LYS A 130 -6.01 14.09 21.14
CA LYS A 130 -6.80 15.21 20.65
C LYS A 130 -6.21 16.53 21.18
N ASN A 131 -5.93 17.46 20.28
CA ASN A 131 -5.67 18.85 20.63
C ASN A 131 -7.00 19.63 20.59
N GLU A 132 -7.28 20.42 21.61
CA GLU A 132 -8.54 21.18 21.78
C GLU A 132 -8.82 22.20 20.65
N SER A 133 -7.85 22.48 19.78
CA SER A 133 -7.95 23.47 18.69
C SER A 133 -8.21 22.87 17.29
N MET A 134 -8.55 21.58 17.21
CA MET A 134 -8.67 20.90 15.89
C MET A 134 -10.04 21.08 15.26
N VAL A 135 -10.05 21.45 13.98
CA VAL A 135 -11.20 21.38 13.08
C VAL A 135 -11.42 19.94 12.65
N GLU A 136 -12.67 19.48 12.47
CA GLU A 136 -13.01 18.07 12.13
C GLU A 136 -12.35 17.58 10.83
N ASP A 137 -12.16 18.44 9.84
CA ASP A 137 -11.51 18.11 8.58
C ASP A 137 -10.02 17.75 8.76
N ASP A 138 -9.32 18.40 9.70
CA ASP A 138 -7.94 18.08 10.04
C ASP A 138 -7.79 16.72 10.70
N ALA A 139 -8.77 16.26 11.46
CA ALA A 139 -8.73 14.98 12.17
C ALA A 139 -8.75 13.80 11.19
N SER A 140 -9.56 13.84 10.14
CA SER A 140 -9.65 12.78 9.13
C SER A 140 -8.34 12.61 8.36
N TRP A 141 -7.70 13.73 7.97
CA TRP A 141 -6.41 13.73 7.30
C TRP A 141 -5.29 13.18 8.20
N GLN A 142 -5.29 13.52 9.48
CA GLN A 142 -4.30 13.04 10.44
C GLN A 142 -4.40 11.53 10.66
N ILE A 143 -5.62 10.99 10.80
CA ILE A 143 -5.88 9.56 10.92
C ILE A 143 -5.39 8.83 9.67
N PHE A 144 -5.73 9.34 8.48
CA PHE A 144 -5.29 8.76 7.21
C PHE A 144 -3.76 8.75 7.09
N SER A 145 -3.11 9.87 7.41
CA SER A 145 -1.65 10.00 7.34
C SER A 145 -0.94 9.12 8.35
N ALA A 146 -1.45 9.03 9.58
CA ALA A 146 -0.92 8.13 10.61
C ALA A 146 -1.06 6.66 10.21
N CYS A 147 -2.21 6.29 9.62
CA CYS A 147 -2.44 4.94 9.10
C CYS A 147 -1.43 4.58 8.00
N ASN A 148 -1.18 5.49 7.06
CA ASN A 148 -0.22 5.27 5.98
C ASN A 148 1.21 5.10 6.51
N ILE A 149 1.63 5.87 7.51
CA ILE A 149 2.94 5.72 8.17
C ILE A 149 3.05 4.34 8.84
N CYS A 150 2.01 3.93 9.58
CA CYS A 150 1.97 2.61 10.20
C CYS A 150 2.01 1.49 9.15
N ASP A 151 1.23 1.60 8.07
CA ASP A 151 1.20 0.59 7.01
C ASP A 151 2.55 0.48 6.29
N GLU A 152 3.20 1.60 5.99
CA GLU A 152 4.55 1.62 5.41
C GLU A 152 5.57 0.86 6.28
N ILE A 153 5.54 1.07 7.59
CA ILE A 153 6.44 0.41 8.54
C ILE A 153 6.12 -1.09 8.65
N MET A 154 4.82 -1.45 8.74
CA MET A 154 4.38 -2.84 8.83
C MET A 154 4.71 -3.63 7.58
N VAL A 155 4.45 -3.09 6.40
CA VAL A 155 4.76 -3.72 5.11
C VAL A 155 6.27 -3.89 4.93
N LYS A 156 7.09 -2.88 5.22
CA LYS A 156 8.56 -2.98 5.14
C LYS A 156 9.14 -4.03 6.08
N SER A 157 8.55 -4.20 7.26
CA SER A 157 8.98 -5.23 8.20
C SER A 157 8.50 -6.65 7.84
N GLY A 158 7.52 -6.77 6.93
CA GLY A 158 6.85 -8.04 6.63
C GLY A 158 6.02 -8.61 7.79
N LYS A 159 5.78 -7.82 8.85
CA LYS A 159 5.16 -8.31 10.10
C LYS A 159 3.67 -8.04 10.21
N GLY A 160 3.10 -7.22 9.34
CA GLY A 160 1.68 -6.90 9.48
C GLY A 160 1.12 -5.94 8.45
N VAL A 161 -0.06 -5.43 8.76
CA VAL A 161 -0.83 -4.52 7.92
C VAL A 161 -1.57 -3.52 8.81
N ALA A 162 -1.61 -2.25 8.40
CA ALA A 162 -2.40 -1.22 9.06
C ALA A 162 -3.68 -0.89 8.29
N PHE A 163 -4.68 -0.43 9.01
CA PHE A 163 -5.99 -0.02 8.50
C PHE A 163 -6.71 0.89 9.50
N THR A 164 -7.76 1.55 9.07
CA THR A 164 -8.63 2.34 9.96
C THR A 164 -9.92 1.59 10.28
N ASP A 165 -10.35 1.62 11.55
CA ASP A 165 -11.65 1.06 11.93
C ASP A 165 -12.82 2.02 11.61
N PHE A 166 -14.06 1.54 11.80
CA PHE A 166 -15.27 2.34 11.55
C PHE A 166 -15.41 3.56 12.48
N SER A 167 -14.64 3.61 13.57
CA SER A 167 -14.58 4.78 14.46
C SER A 167 -13.48 5.76 14.07
N GLY A 168 -12.78 5.53 12.96
CA GLY A 168 -11.66 6.35 12.52
C GLY A 168 -10.37 6.13 13.31
N ARG A 169 -10.22 5.01 14.04
CA ARG A 169 -9.00 4.69 14.77
C ARG A 169 -8.05 3.88 13.90
N VAL A 170 -6.76 4.17 13.98
CA VAL A 170 -5.73 3.38 13.32
C VAL A 170 -5.52 2.07 14.07
N ASN A 171 -5.53 0.96 13.34
CA ASN A 171 -5.26 -0.36 13.87
C ASN A 171 -4.22 -1.08 13.02
N MET A 172 -3.50 -2.02 13.63
CA MET A 172 -2.57 -2.91 12.94
C MET A 172 -2.88 -4.35 13.30
N ILE A 173 -2.85 -5.24 12.33
CA ILE A 173 -2.78 -6.68 12.56
C ILE A 173 -1.32 -7.07 12.46
N ILE A 174 -0.78 -7.58 13.54
CA ILE A 174 0.60 -8.04 13.55
C ILE A 174 0.60 -9.57 13.60
N ARG A 175 1.44 -10.16 12.75
CA ARG A 175 1.66 -11.60 12.68
C ARG A 175 3.02 -11.92 13.29
N ASP A 176 3.04 -12.84 14.22
CA ASP A 176 4.27 -13.33 14.83
C ASP A 176 4.36 -14.86 14.76
N PHE A 177 5.59 -15.33 14.58
CA PHE A 177 5.89 -16.77 14.51
C PHE A 177 6.59 -17.30 15.77
N SER A 178 7.07 -16.43 16.68
CA SER A 178 8.05 -16.79 17.70
C SER A 178 7.63 -16.62 19.17
N GLY A 179 6.41 -16.16 19.44
CA GLY A 179 5.96 -15.92 20.82
C GLY A 179 6.38 -14.56 21.43
N TRP A 180 5.42 -13.85 21.99
CA TRP A 180 5.42 -12.39 22.21
C TRP A 180 6.09 -11.88 23.48
N SER A 181 6.27 -12.68 24.49
CA SER A 181 6.57 -12.17 25.83
C SER A 181 7.98 -11.55 25.99
N THR A 182 8.79 -11.56 24.93
CA THR A 182 10.15 -11.00 24.95
C THR A 182 10.62 -10.39 23.62
N ASP A 183 9.71 -10.13 22.66
CA ASP A 183 10.15 -9.64 21.35
C ASP A 183 10.50 -8.14 21.38
N THR A 184 11.75 -7.86 21.75
CA THR A 184 12.37 -6.55 21.65
C THR A 184 12.18 -5.91 20.26
N GLN A 185 12.08 -6.71 19.20
CA GLN A 185 11.90 -6.23 17.84
C GLN A 185 10.51 -5.63 17.62
N LEU A 186 9.46 -6.23 18.21
CA LEU A 186 8.13 -5.66 18.12
C LEU A 186 8.05 -4.32 18.86
N LYS A 187 8.62 -4.26 20.06
CA LYS A 187 8.68 -3.01 20.83
C LYS A 187 9.36 -1.91 20.03
N ILE A 188 10.52 -2.17 19.47
CA ILE A 188 11.26 -1.24 18.59
C ILE A 188 10.41 -0.82 17.39
N LEU A 189 9.69 -1.77 16.76
CA LEU A 189 8.83 -1.49 15.62
C LEU A 189 7.69 -0.53 15.97
N LEU A 190 7.03 -0.75 17.10
CA LEU A 190 5.94 0.10 17.58
C LEU A 190 6.41 1.46 18.06
N GLU A 191 7.55 1.52 18.76
CA GLU A 191 8.19 2.77 19.13
C GLU A 191 8.61 3.58 17.89
N ASN A 192 9.06 2.92 16.83
CA ASN A 192 9.34 3.57 15.56
C ASN A 192 8.07 4.17 14.93
N CYS A 193 6.91 3.51 15.02
CA CYS A 193 5.63 4.09 14.58
C CYS A 193 5.33 5.40 15.34
N ILE A 194 5.48 5.41 16.66
CA ILE A 194 5.29 6.63 17.48
C ILE A 194 6.26 7.73 17.02
N CYS A 195 7.53 7.40 16.87
CA CYS A 195 8.58 8.35 16.49
C CYS A 195 8.32 8.97 15.12
N GLU A 196 7.99 8.14 14.10
CA GLU A 196 7.74 8.63 12.75
C GLU A 196 6.45 9.44 12.65
N ILE A 197 5.38 9.06 13.35
CA ILE A 197 4.16 9.86 13.43
C ILE A 197 4.46 11.23 14.09
N LYS A 198 5.16 11.25 15.20
CA LYS A 198 5.55 12.49 15.89
C LYS A 198 6.44 13.37 15.00
N LYS A 199 7.40 12.78 14.31
CA LYS A 199 8.35 13.48 13.45
C LYS A 199 7.67 14.10 12.22
N ARG A 200 6.84 13.33 11.51
CA ARG A 200 6.22 13.74 10.22
C ARG A 200 4.96 14.57 10.41
N LEU A 201 4.12 14.21 11.41
CA LEU A 201 2.79 14.81 11.60
C LEU A 201 2.71 15.74 12.83
N LYS A 202 3.73 15.75 13.69
CA LYS A 202 3.72 16.48 14.97
C LYS A 202 2.58 16.06 15.90
N LEU A 203 2.14 14.80 15.78
CA LEU A 203 1.08 14.22 16.60
C LEU A 203 1.66 13.33 17.69
N GLU A 204 1.07 13.42 18.87
CA GLU A 204 1.32 12.46 19.95
C GLU A 204 0.33 11.31 19.85
N VAL A 205 0.84 10.08 19.92
CA VAL A 205 0.02 8.87 19.83
C VAL A 205 0.36 7.91 20.96
N THR A 206 -0.65 7.18 21.41
CA THR A 206 -0.48 6.04 22.34
C THR A 206 -0.84 4.77 21.58
N ILE A 207 -0.04 3.76 21.72
CA ILE A 207 -0.24 2.44 21.07
C ILE A 207 -0.60 1.43 22.15
N ALA A 208 -1.64 0.63 21.91
CA ALA A 208 -1.99 -0.48 22.78
C ALA A 208 -2.01 -1.79 22.01
N VAL A 209 -1.38 -2.79 22.58
CA VAL A 209 -1.26 -4.15 22.04
C VAL A 209 -2.23 -5.06 22.76
N GLY A 210 -3.14 -5.70 22.03
CA GLY A 210 -4.01 -6.72 22.56
C GLY A 210 -3.28 -8.04 22.77
N ASN A 211 -3.92 -8.97 23.49
CA ASN A 211 -3.36 -10.29 23.70
C ASN A 211 -3.14 -11.06 22.40
N GLN A 212 -2.19 -11.97 22.43
CA GLN A 212 -1.92 -12.86 21.31
C GLN A 212 -3.04 -13.89 21.12
N VAL A 213 -3.40 -14.17 19.88
CA VAL A 213 -4.38 -15.18 19.49
C VAL A 213 -3.85 -16.05 18.34
N SER A 214 -4.17 -17.34 18.36
CA SER A 214 -3.68 -18.32 17.38
C SER A 214 -4.60 -18.51 16.17
N SER A 215 -5.64 -17.69 16.03
CA SER A 215 -6.63 -17.83 14.97
C SER A 215 -7.23 -16.48 14.59
N THR A 216 -7.43 -16.28 13.30
CA THR A 216 -8.14 -15.10 12.76
C THR A 216 -9.53 -14.94 13.37
N ARG A 217 -10.22 -16.04 13.68
CA ARG A 217 -11.54 -16.01 14.34
C ARG A 217 -11.51 -15.39 15.74
N LYS A 218 -10.37 -15.37 16.41
CA LYS A 218 -10.20 -14.79 17.75
C LYS A 218 -9.64 -13.37 17.73
N MET A 219 -9.37 -12.79 16.55
CA MET A 219 -8.82 -11.44 16.45
C MET A 219 -9.73 -10.38 17.08
N TYR A 220 -11.04 -10.59 17.07
CA TYR A 220 -11.99 -9.70 17.75
C TYR A 220 -11.72 -9.61 19.27
N VAL A 221 -11.23 -10.69 19.89
CA VAL A 221 -10.84 -10.69 21.33
C VAL A 221 -9.62 -9.81 21.52
N SER A 222 -8.58 -10.02 20.71
CA SER A 222 -7.36 -9.21 20.76
C SER A 222 -7.68 -7.72 20.54
N TYR A 223 -8.57 -7.40 19.60
CA TYR A 223 -9.02 -6.04 19.36
C TYR A 223 -9.70 -5.40 20.59
N LYS A 224 -10.66 -6.11 21.18
CA LYS A 224 -11.34 -5.64 22.41
C LYS A 224 -10.35 -5.40 23.55
N ASN A 225 -9.37 -6.29 23.69
CA ASN A 225 -8.35 -6.17 24.72
C ASN A 225 -7.38 -5.01 24.42
N ALA A 226 -7.01 -4.76 23.15
CA ALA A 226 -6.26 -3.57 22.77
C ALA A 226 -7.02 -2.28 23.12
N LEU A 227 -8.33 -2.20 22.83
CA LEU A 227 -9.16 -1.05 23.20
C LEU A 227 -9.26 -0.85 24.71
N ARG A 228 -9.37 -1.95 25.48
CA ARG A 228 -9.36 -1.89 26.93
C ARG A 228 -8.01 -1.38 27.44
N THR A 229 -6.91 -1.86 26.88
CA THR A 229 -5.55 -1.41 27.23
C THR A 229 -5.35 0.08 26.92
N LEU A 230 -5.92 0.60 25.82
CA LEU A 230 -5.89 2.03 25.50
C LEU A 230 -6.54 2.90 26.58
N SER A 231 -7.54 2.41 27.33
CA SER A 231 -8.17 3.18 28.39
C SER A 231 -7.22 3.50 29.55
N TYR A 232 -6.15 2.74 29.73
CA TYR A 232 -5.13 2.98 30.75
C TYR A 232 -4.13 4.10 30.40
N ARG A 233 -4.22 4.70 29.17
CA ARG A 233 -3.35 5.81 28.76
C ARG A 233 -3.38 7.01 29.73
N PHE A 234 -4.48 7.19 30.44
CA PHE A 234 -4.59 8.24 31.46
C PHE A 234 -3.68 8.02 32.67
N ILE A 235 -3.25 6.78 32.91
CA ILE A 235 -2.36 6.40 34.01
C ILE A 235 -0.90 6.40 33.55
N PHE A 236 -0.63 5.83 32.37
CA PHE A 236 0.73 5.62 31.87
C PHE A 236 1.25 6.78 31.00
N GLY A 237 0.37 7.72 30.62
CA GLY A 237 0.74 8.89 29.82
C GLY A 237 0.60 8.64 28.31
N ILE A 238 0.82 9.73 27.56
CA ILE A 238 0.78 9.75 26.09
C ILE A 238 2.18 9.45 25.55
N GLY A 239 2.25 8.89 24.33
CA GLY A 239 3.55 8.61 23.70
C GLY A 239 4.17 7.28 24.10
N THR A 240 3.38 6.35 24.61
CA THR A 240 3.84 5.06 25.13
C THR A 240 3.22 3.88 24.37
N VAL A 241 3.88 2.71 24.48
CA VAL A 241 3.32 1.42 24.05
C VAL A 241 2.85 0.68 25.27
N LEU A 242 1.58 0.29 25.31
CA LEU A 242 0.93 -0.42 26.41
C LEU A 242 0.62 -1.85 25.97
N TYR A 243 0.93 -2.83 26.80
CA TYR A 243 0.68 -4.25 26.51
C TYR A 243 -0.42 -4.79 27.41
N TYR A 244 -1.40 -5.49 26.82
CA TYR A 244 -2.50 -6.11 27.57
C TYR A 244 -1.99 -7.05 28.66
N ASP A 245 -1.01 -7.89 28.32
CA ASP A 245 -0.47 -8.91 29.22
C ASP A 245 0.38 -8.32 30.38
N GLU A 246 0.78 -7.04 30.32
CA GLU A 246 1.49 -6.36 31.39
C GLU A 246 0.56 -5.62 32.36
N ILE A 247 -0.68 -5.35 31.92
CA ILE A 247 -1.64 -4.53 32.69
C ILE A 247 -2.75 -5.39 33.33
N ASN A 248 -3.05 -6.54 32.79
CA ASN A 248 -4.09 -7.48 33.22
C ASN A 248 -3.52 -8.88 33.46
#